data_85bf1298c5f6cb12f8d5cf9944dc5f4d
#
_entry.id   85bf1298c5f6cb12f8d5cf9944dc5f4d
#
_cell.length_a   1.000
_cell.length_b   1.000
_cell.length_c   1.000
_cell.angle_alpha   90.00
_cell.angle_beta   90.00
_cell.angle_gamma   90.00
#
_symmetry.space_group_name_H-M   'P 1'
#
loop_
_entity.id
_entity.type
_entity.pdbx_description
1 polymer ?
#
loop_
_entity_poly.entity_id
_entity_poly.type
_entity_poly.pdbx_seq_one_letter_code
_entity_poly.pdbx_strand_id
1 'polypeptide(L)'
;PAYACLATRIPTNERITAEKLEKTEKAENYLFSLGFTDFRVRYLNDSAKIQMPAAQMTKLLEMREEILTELKKYYKEVLLDLQAR
;
A
#
# COMPACT_ATOMS: atom_id res chain seq x y z
N PRO A 1 -12.10 6.66 13.05
CA PRO A 1 -11.09 5.68 13.45
C PRO A 1 -10.33 5.12 12.27
N ALA A 2 -9.08 4.78 12.52
CA ALA A 2 -8.18 4.30 11.49
C ALA A 2 -8.69 3.04 10.78
N TYR A 3 -9.29 2.13 11.51
CA TYR A 3 -9.77 0.87 10.92
C TYR A 3 -10.92 1.08 9.94
N ALA A 4 -11.79 2.02 10.20
CA ALA A 4 -12.88 2.33 9.26
C ALA A 4 -12.32 2.84 7.94
N CYS A 5 -11.28 3.67 7.97
CA CYS A 5 -10.62 4.16 6.77
C CYS A 5 -9.82 3.06 6.06
N LEU A 6 -9.13 2.21 6.82
CA LEU A 6 -8.32 1.13 6.27
C LEU A 6 -9.17 0.06 5.59
N ALA A 7 -10.38 -0.18 6.08
CA ALA A 7 -11.27 -1.19 5.50
C ALA A 7 -11.56 -0.93 4.02
N THR A 8 -11.49 0.33 3.58
CA THR A 8 -11.72 0.67 2.16
C THR A 8 -10.60 0.18 1.24
N ARG A 9 -9.44 -0.22 1.78
CA ARG A 9 -8.32 -0.74 1.01
C ARG A 9 -8.48 -2.21 0.66
N ILE A 10 -9.47 -2.89 1.28
CA ILE A 10 -9.71 -4.31 1.07
C ILE A 10 -10.96 -4.46 0.21
N PRO A 11 -10.88 -5.24 -0.90
CA PRO A 11 -12.05 -5.42 -1.78
C PRO A 11 -13.24 -6.00 -1.04
N THR A 12 -14.45 -5.65 -1.48
CA THR A 12 -15.69 -6.06 -0.80
C THR A 12 -15.86 -7.57 -0.69
N ASN A 13 -15.36 -8.32 -1.67
CA ASN A 13 -15.47 -9.77 -1.67
C ASN A 13 -14.30 -10.45 -0.94
N GLU A 14 -13.36 -9.68 -0.40
CA GLU A 14 -12.28 -10.18 0.45
C GLU A 14 -12.72 -10.13 1.91
N ARG A 15 -12.31 -11.14 2.65
CA ARG A 15 -12.58 -11.15 4.08
C ARG A 15 -11.69 -10.13 4.79
N ILE A 16 -12.31 -9.19 5.50
CA ILE A 16 -11.59 -8.21 6.30
C ILE A 16 -11.16 -8.87 7.60
N THR A 17 -9.85 -8.87 7.87
CA THR A 17 -9.29 -9.43 9.11
C THR A 17 -8.39 -8.39 9.76
N ALA A 18 -8.15 -8.54 11.06
CA ALA A 18 -7.23 -7.66 11.78
C ALA A 18 -5.82 -7.73 11.18
N GLU A 19 -5.41 -8.91 10.73
CA GLU A 19 -4.11 -9.10 10.09
C GLU A 19 -3.97 -8.27 8.81
N LYS A 20 -5.01 -8.30 7.94
CA LYS A 20 -4.99 -7.52 6.70
C LYS A 20 -4.93 -6.03 6.97
N LEU A 21 -5.72 -5.56 7.93
CA LEU A 21 -5.74 -4.15 8.31
C LEU A 21 -4.39 -3.71 8.89
N GLU A 22 -3.79 -4.56 9.72
CA GLU A 22 -2.50 -4.27 10.32
C GLU A 22 -1.40 -4.18 9.27
N LYS A 23 -1.38 -5.09 8.31
CA LYS A 23 -0.41 -5.06 7.21
C LYS A 23 -0.54 -3.79 6.40
N THR A 24 -1.77 -3.40 6.08
CA THR A 24 -2.04 -2.18 5.32
C THR A 24 -1.56 -0.94 6.08
N GLU A 25 -1.84 -0.90 7.38
CA GLU A 25 -1.40 0.22 8.22
C GLU A 25 0.13 0.31 8.26
N LYS A 26 0.81 -0.81 8.44
CA LYS A 26 2.28 -0.83 8.48
C LYS A 26 2.88 -0.39 7.15
N ALA A 27 2.30 -0.83 6.04
CA ALA A 27 2.77 -0.44 4.71
C ALA A 27 2.59 1.06 4.48
N GLU A 28 1.41 1.59 4.83
CA GLU A 28 1.15 3.02 4.65
C GLU A 28 2.04 3.87 5.55
N ASN A 29 2.25 3.44 6.80
CA ASN A 29 3.14 4.16 7.71
C ASN A 29 4.58 4.18 7.20
N TYR A 30 5.05 3.08 6.65
CA TYR A 30 6.37 3.02 6.06
C TYR A 30 6.52 4.02 4.91
N LEU A 31 5.55 4.03 3.99
CA LEU A 31 5.59 4.96 2.86
C LEU A 31 5.51 6.42 3.31
N PHE A 32 4.71 6.72 4.33
CA PHE A 32 4.68 8.06 4.92
C PHE A 32 6.05 8.45 5.46
N SER A 33 6.77 7.52 6.09
CA SER A 33 8.09 7.80 6.63
C SER A 33 9.11 8.15 5.54
N LEU A 34 8.88 7.72 4.31
CA LEU A 34 9.73 8.03 3.17
C LEU A 34 9.35 9.35 2.49
N GLY A 35 8.29 10.00 2.95
CA GLY A 35 7.87 11.29 2.42
C GLY A 35 6.77 11.23 1.38
N PHE A 36 6.19 10.07 1.11
CA PHE A 36 5.05 9.97 0.21
C PHE A 36 3.78 10.47 0.89
N THR A 37 2.89 11.07 0.12
CA THR A 37 1.63 11.61 0.61
C THR A 37 0.52 11.29 -0.39
N ASP A 38 -0.73 11.41 0.08
CA ASP A 38 -1.92 11.27 -0.77
C ASP A 38 -1.94 9.97 -1.58
N PHE A 39 -1.48 8.89 -0.98
CA PHE A 39 -1.45 7.56 -1.61
C PHE A 39 -2.38 6.61 -0.86
N ARG A 40 -2.63 5.45 -1.47
CA ARG A 40 -3.36 4.35 -0.85
C ARG A 40 -2.66 3.03 -1.15
N VAL A 41 -2.62 2.16 -0.17
CA VAL A 41 -2.16 0.78 -0.35
C VAL A 41 -3.39 -0.12 -0.30
N ARG A 42 -3.75 -0.70 -1.45
CA ARG A 42 -4.89 -1.59 -1.55
C ARG A 42 -4.45 -3.03 -1.35
N TYR A 43 -5.23 -3.80 -0.57
CA TYR A 43 -4.99 -5.22 -0.38
C TYR A 43 -5.70 -5.99 -1.50
N LEU A 44 -4.98 -6.87 -2.19
CA LEU A 44 -5.54 -7.65 -3.28
C LEU A 44 -4.85 -9.02 -3.35
N ASN A 45 -5.55 -10.08 -2.91
CA ASN A 45 -5.02 -11.46 -2.95
C ASN A 45 -3.59 -11.58 -2.40
N ASP A 46 -3.39 -11.12 -1.17
CA ASP A 46 -2.10 -11.12 -0.48
C ASP A 46 -1.05 -10.22 -1.14
N SER A 47 -1.48 -9.35 -2.07
CA SER A 47 -0.61 -8.39 -2.74
C SER A 47 -0.94 -6.99 -2.29
N ALA A 48 0.04 -6.10 -2.34
CA ALA A 48 -0.16 -4.68 -2.12
C ALA A 48 -0.24 -3.99 -3.47
N LYS A 49 -1.31 -3.22 -3.69
CA LYS A 49 -1.44 -2.39 -4.88
C LYS A 49 -1.34 -0.94 -4.44
N ILE A 50 -0.27 -0.28 -4.82
CA ILE A 50 -0.01 1.10 -4.42
C ILE A 50 -0.63 2.04 -5.44
N GLN A 51 -1.43 2.99 -4.95
CA GLN A 51 -2.04 4.04 -5.77
C GLN A 51 -1.53 5.37 -5.26
N MET A 52 -0.99 6.21 -6.14
CA MET A 52 -0.41 7.48 -5.74
C MET A 52 -0.52 8.54 -6.83
N PRO A 53 -0.31 9.82 -6.49
CA PRO A 53 -0.27 10.88 -7.49
C PRO A 53 0.87 10.66 -8.48
N ALA A 54 0.65 11.04 -9.73
CA ALA A 54 1.65 10.86 -10.80
C ALA A 54 3.00 11.48 -10.44
N ALA A 55 2.98 12.62 -9.77
CA ALA A 55 4.20 13.34 -9.40
C ALA A 55 5.11 12.54 -8.47
N GLN A 56 4.58 11.56 -7.75
CA GLN A 56 5.35 10.78 -6.78
C GLN A 56 5.81 9.43 -7.35
N MET A 57 5.34 9.04 -8.51
CA MET A 57 5.68 7.73 -9.09
C MET A 57 7.16 7.61 -9.42
N THR A 58 7.78 8.68 -9.89
CA THR A 58 9.21 8.67 -10.19
C THR A 58 10.03 8.38 -8.94
N LYS A 59 9.70 9.03 -7.83
CA LYS A 59 10.38 8.80 -6.56
C LYS A 59 10.19 7.36 -6.09
N LEU A 60 8.98 6.83 -6.24
CA LEU A 60 8.70 5.45 -5.87
C LEU A 60 9.58 4.49 -6.67
N LEU A 61 9.69 4.70 -7.98
CA LEU A 61 10.50 3.84 -8.83
C LEU A 61 11.98 3.93 -8.52
N GLU A 62 12.46 5.11 -8.14
CA GLU A 62 13.85 5.28 -7.72
C GLU A 62 14.16 4.51 -6.44
N MET A 63 13.18 4.33 -5.58
CA MET A 63 13.31 3.62 -4.31
C MET A 63 12.74 2.20 -4.38
N ARG A 64 12.52 1.67 -5.56
CA ARG A 64 11.76 0.41 -5.73
C ARG A 64 12.34 -0.76 -4.95
N GLU A 65 13.66 -0.92 -4.95
CA GLU A 65 14.27 -2.06 -4.27
C GLU A 65 14.09 -1.99 -2.77
N GLU A 66 14.29 -0.81 -2.20
CA GLU A 66 14.11 -0.59 -0.78
C GLU A 66 12.65 -0.82 -0.35
N ILE A 67 11.74 -0.24 -1.10
CA ILE A 67 10.31 -0.38 -0.83
C ILE A 67 9.86 -1.82 -1.00
N LEU A 68 10.31 -2.48 -2.05
CA LEU A 68 9.97 -3.86 -2.31
C LEU A 68 10.45 -4.77 -1.17
N THR A 69 11.68 -4.57 -0.71
CA THR A 69 12.24 -5.36 0.39
C THR A 69 11.39 -5.21 1.65
N GLU A 70 11.00 -3.98 1.97
CA GLU A 70 10.23 -3.73 3.18
C GLU A 70 8.79 -4.28 3.08
N LEU A 71 8.10 -4.00 1.98
CA LEU A 71 6.70 -4.41 1.84
C LEU A 71 6.55 -5.91 1.61
N LYS A 72 7.56 -6.59 1.09
CA LYS A 72 7.50 -8.04 0.93
C LYS A 72 7.53 -8.79 2.26
N LYS A 73 7.79 -8.10 3.36
CA LYS A 73 7.62 -8.70 4.69
C LYS A 73 6.16 -8.96 5.01
N TYR A 74 5.26 -8.24 4.36
CA TYR A 74 3.82 -8.28 4.65
C TYR A 74 3.01 -8.83 3.50
N TYR A 75 3.50 -8.71 2.26
CA TYR A 75 2.74 -9.04 1.06
C TYR A 75 3.53 -10.00 0.16
N LYS A 76 2.79 -10.83 -0.55
CA LYS A 76 3.37 -11.76 -1.52
C LYS A 76 3.94 -11.01 -2.72
N GLU A 77 3.20 -9.99 -3.21
CA GLU A 77 3.62 -9.17 -4.33
C GLU A 77 3.34 -7.71 -4.03
N VAL A 78 4.13 -6.82 -4.63
CA VAL A 78 3.95 -5.38 -4.48
C VAL A 78 3.78 -4.79 -5.87
N LEU A 79 2.64 -4.14 -6.10
CA LEU A 79 2.26 -3.62 -7.41
C LEU A 79 2.09 -2.12 -7.36
N LEU A 80 2.38 -1.44 -8.46
CA LEU A 80 2.08 -0.02 -8.62
C LEU A 80 0.98 0.14 -9.66
N ASP A 81 -0.10 0.84 -9.29
CA ASP A 81 -1.15 1.18 -10.22
C ASP A 81 -0.67 2.37 -11.05
N LEU A 82 -0.54 2.19 -12.35
CA LEU A 82 -0.08 3.27 -13.23
C LEU A 82 -1.11 4.38 -13.38
N GLN A 83 -2.37 4.09 -13.07
CA GLN A 83 -3.38 5.13 -13.07
C GLN A 83 -3.21 6.00 -11.82
N ALA A 84 -2.93 7.28 -12.03
CA ALA A 84 -2.67 8.21 -10.93
C ALA A 84 -3.95 8.51 -10.15
N ARG A 85 -3.74 8.83 -8.88
CA ARG A 85 -4.83 9.30 -8.03
C ARG A 85 -5.22 10.73 -8.40
#